data_20d82854a2790d9193d3c14e6d356788
#
_entry.id   20d82854a2790d9193d3c14e6d356788
#
_cell.length_a   1.000
_cell.length_b   1.000
_cell.length_c   1.000
_cell.angle_alpha   90.00
_cell.angle_beta   90.00
_cell.angle_gamma   90.00
#
_symmetry.space_group_name_H-M   'P 1'
#
loop_
_entity.id
_entity.type
_entity.pdbx_description
1 polymer ?
#
loop_
_entity_poly.entity_id
_entity_poly.type
_entity_poly.pdbx_seq_one_letter_code
_entity_poly.pdbx_strand_id
1 'polypeptide(L)'
;GWKGQDLDGVGGLFSKQDLDKMEQFTKKITRGVIVGGGLIGVEMAEMLLSRNIPVTFLVRENQFWGNVLPKQESDLIARHMKEHHVDLRLSSELNEIIDDGTGRVKAIKTKSGDIIECGWVGLTAGVSPNIKFLKDTELETNRGILVGKDLQTNIPGVYAIGDCAEFKNPVLGRRSIEQVWYTGRIMGETVAQTITGNSCKYTPGNWFNSAKFFDIEYQTYGWVLPKLSKGHKDFYWEHEKGKMCMHFVFEEKSRKFIGINTFGIRLRHNVFDGWLNELASIEMVLEHLKDANFDPEFYTQYELEIVAKFNAENGTAIQPKKKCWKRILK
;
A
#
# COMPACT_ATOMS: atom_id res chain seq x y z
N GLY A 1 10.98 11.18 -18.04
CA GLY A 1 11.79 12.03 -17.19
C GLY A 1 11.34 13.48 -17.24
N TRP A 2 11.66 14.23 -16.21
CA TRP A 2 11.39 15.66 -16.12
C TRP A 2 12.67 16.45 -16.36
N LYS A 3 12.54 17.61 -16.97
CA LYS A 3 13.66 18.57 -17.08
C LYS A 3 14.12 18.94 -15.66
N GLY A 4 15.43 18.84 -15.40
CA GLY A 4 16.04 19.12 -14.11
C GLY A 4 15.98 17.96 -13.09
N GLN A 5 15.56 16.76 -13.49
CA GLN A 5 15.50 15.59 -12.56
C GLN A 5 16.87 15.13 -12.04
N ASP A 6 17.95 15.50 -12.71
CA ASP A 6 19.33 15.10 -12.37
C ASP A 6 20.07 16.19 -11.56
N LEU A 7 19.39 17.26 -11.16
CA LEU A 7 19.95 18.33 -10.32
C LEU A 7 20.23 17.82 -8.90
N ASP A 8 21.21 18.44 -8.25
CA ASP A 8 21.46 18.27 -6.84
C ASP A 8 20.23 18.69 -6.02
N GLY A 9 19.86 17.89 -5.01
CA GLY A 9 18.62 18.10 -4.26
C GLY A 9 17.39 17.48 -4.92
N VAL A 10 17.57 16.63 -5.95
CA VAL A 10 16.51 15.82 -6.55
C VAL A 10 16.85 14.34 -6.37
N GLY A 11 15.87 13.53 -5.96
CA GLY A 11 16.09 12.10 -5.79
C GLY A 11 14.84 11.29 -5.52
N GLY A 12 14.99 9.96 -5.60
CA GLY A 12 14.04 8.98 -5.11
C GLY A 12 14.36 8.51 -3.71
N LEU A 13 13.77 7.38 -3.32
CA LEU A 13 14.09 6.68 -2.07
C LEU A 13 13.97 5.17 -2.32
N PHE A 14 15.02 4.57 -2.87
CA PHE A 14 15.07 3.15 -3.23
C PHE A 14 16.22 2.41 -2.55
N SER A 15 17.19 3.15 -2.02
CA SER A 15 18.43 2.61 -1.46
C SER A 15 18.89 3.44 -0.26
N LYS A 16 19.83 2.87 0.51
CA LYS A 16 20.52 3.61 1.58
C LYS A 16 21.21 4.87 1.04
N GLN A 17 21.79 4.78 -0.15
CA GLN A 17 22.47 5.91 -0.80
C GLN A 17 21.51 7.06 -1.12
N ASP A 18 20.26 6.77 -1.46
CA ASP A 18 19.23 7.80 -1.66
C ASP A 18 18.87 8.49 -0.35
N LEU A 19 18.77 7.72 0.73
CA LEU A 19 18.57 8.27 2.07
C LEU A 19 19.74 9.17 2.48
N ASP A 20 20.98 8.74 2.29
CA ASP A 20 22.18 9.52 2.60
C ASP A 20 22.21 10.85 1.82
N LYS A 21 21.83 10.80 0.53
CA LYS A 21 21.67 12.01 -0.30
C LYS A 21 20.57 12.93 0.23
N MET A 22 19.40 12.38 0.52
CA MET A 22 18.30 13.15 1.08
C MET A 22 18.72 13.83 2.39
N GLU A 23 19.39 13.11 3.29
CA GLU A 23 19.94 13.64 4.53
C GLU A 23 20.92 14.79 4.27
N GLN A 24 21.85 14.60 3.34
CA GLN A 24 22.86 15.62 2.98
C GLN A 24 22.21 16.90 2.43
N PHE A 25 21.30 16.78 1.48
CA PHE A 25 20.72 17.90 0.77
C PHE A 25 19.62 18.63 1.54
N THR A 26 19.03 17.99 2.55
CA THR A 26 17.92 18.58 3.32
C THR A 26 18.33 19.25 4.64
N LYS A 27 19.63 19.31 4.97
CA LYS A 27 20.13 19.90 6.23
C LYS A 27 19.76 21.38 6.44
N LYS A 28 19.62 22.15 5.37
CA LYS A 28 19.40 23.61 5.41
C LYS A 28 18.43 24.07 4.34
N ILE A 29 17.30 23.38 4.20
CA ILE A 29 16.28 23.78 3.24
C ILE A 29 15.03 24.33 3.94
N THR A 30 14.28 25.15 3.24
CA THR A 30 13.05 25.77 3.73
C THR A 30 11.80 24.97 3.41
N ARG A 31 11.88 24.10 2.39
CA ARG A 31 10.75 23.27 1.89
C ARG A 31 11.24 22.09 1.08
N GLY A 32 10.54 20.96 1.21
CA GLY A 32 10.61 19.84 0.29
C GLY A 32 9.35 19.75 -0.56
N VAL A 33 9.51 19.31 -1.82
CA VAL A 33 8.40 18.96 -2.71
C VAL A 33 8.45 17.47 -2.98
N ILE A 34 7.34 16.77 -2.79
CA ILE A 34 7.19 15.34 -3.13
C ILE A 34 6.28 15.23 -4.36
N VAL A 35 6.69 14.42 -5.33
CA VAL A 35 5.96 14.18 -6.57
C VAL A 35 5.57 12.72 -6.68
N GLY A 36 4.27 12.43 -6.62
CA GLY A 36 3.70 11.08 -6.71
C GLY A 36 2.89 10.67 -5.48
N GLY A 37 1.71 10.08 -5.70
CA GLY A 37 0.73 9.76 -4.67
C GLY A 37 0.87 8.37 -4.03
N GLY A 38 2.11 7.86 -3.87
CA GLY A 38 2.36 6.52 -3.32
C GLY A 38 2.97 6.52 -1.91
N LEU A 39 3.17 5.31 -1.35
CA LEU A 39 3.70 5.10 0.01
C LEU A 39 5.10 5.70 0.21
N ILE A 40 6.01 5.53 -0.75
CA ILE A 40 7.37 6.09 -0.69
C ILE A 40 7.32 7.62 -0.50
N GLY A 41 6.35 8.28 -1.15
CA GLY A 41 6.14 9.72 -0.98
C GLY A 41 5.72 10.09 0.44
N VAL A 42 4.86 9.29 1.07
CA VAL A 42 4.44 9.49 2.47
C VAL A 42 5.61 9.32 3.42
N GLU A 43 6.39 8.25 3.27
CA GLU A 43 7.58 7.98 4.08
C GLU A 43 8.60 9.13 3.97
N MET A 44 8.84 9.63 2.75
CA MET A 44 9.71 10.79 2.53
C MET A 44 9.15 12.07 3.17
N ALA A 45 7.83 12.28 3.10
CA ALA A 45 7.17 13.40 3.76
C ALA A 45 7.30 13.32 5.28
N GLU A 46 7.10 12.14 5.88
CA GLU A 46 7.32 11.92 7.32
C GLU A 46 8.76 12.27 7.75
N MET A 47 9.76 11.84 6.96
CA MET A 47 11.17 12.13 7.24
C MET A 47 11.47 13.64 7.20
N LEU A 48 10.86 14.39 6.27
CA LEU A 48 11.03 15.84 6.19
C LEU A 48 10.33 16.56 7.35
N LEU A 49 9.07 16.20 7.59
CA LEU A 49 8.27 16.81 8.67
C LEU A 49 8.83 16.53 10.05
N SER A 50 9.40 15.34 10.31
CA SER A 50 10.07 15.04 11.59
C SER A 50 11.28 15.94 11.87
N ARG A 51 11.82 16.59 10.85
CA ARG A 51 12.91 17.57 10.92
C ARG A 51 12.41 19.02 10.78
N ASN A 52 11.10 19.24 10.92
CA ASN A 52 10.44 20.54 10.78
C ASN A 52 10.64 21.19 9.40
N ILE A 53 10.77 20.38 8.36
CA ILE A 53 10.86 20.86 6.97
C ILE A 53 9.45 20.78 6.36
N PRO A 54 8.85 21.92 5.99
CA PRO A 54 7.54 21.97 5.34
C PRO A 54 7.53 21.16 4.04
N VAL A 55 6.43 20.46 3.79
CA VAL A 55 6.27 19.60 2.60
C VAL A 55 5.10 20.05 1.75
N THR A 56 5.34 20.24 0.45
CA THR A 56 4.30 20.28 -0.57
C THR A 56 4.27 18.94 -1.30
N PHE A 57 3.10 18.32 -1.39
CA PHE A 57 2.91 17.00 -1.97
C PHE A 57 2.06 17.10 -3.23
N LEU A 58 2.64 16.83 -4.41
CA LEU A 58 1.95 16.90 -5.70
C LEU A 58 1.45 15.52 -6.11
N VAL A 59 0.15 15.42 -6.34
CA VAL A 59 -0.51 14.21 -6.84
C VAL A 59 -1.24 14.54 -8.14
N ARG A 60 -0.88 13.83 -9.21
CA ARG A 60 -1.47 14.04 -10.54
C ARG A 60 -2.97 13.72 -10.56
N GLU A 61 -3.37 12.71 -9.82
CA GLU A 61 -4.75 12.27 -9.71
C GLU A 61 -5.57 13.25 -8.85
N ASN A 62 -6.89 13.22 -9.03
CA ASN A 62 -7.83 14.01 -8.23
C ASN A 62 -8.10 13.42 -6.83
N GLN A 63 -7.41 12.34 -6.48
CA GLN A 63 -7.58 11.56 -5.28
C GLN A 63 -6.23 11.00 -4.83
N PHE A 64 -5.92 11.09 -3.53
CA PHE A 64 -4.68 10.53 -2.99
C PHE A 64 -4.75 8.99 -3.04
N TRP A 65 -3.75 8.38 -3.63
CA TRP A 65 -3.63 6.92 -3.81
C TRP A 65 -4.89 6.26 -4.42
N GLY A 66 -5.62 6.99 -5.25
CA GLY A 66 -6.90 6.61 -5.81
C GLY A 66 -6.89 5.44 -6.81
N ASN A 67 -5.69 4.97 -7.20
CA ASN A 67 -5.50 3.74 -7.95
C ASN A 67 -5.44 2.49 -7.04
N VAL A 68 -5.42 2.66 -5.72
CA VAL A 68 -5.36 1.59 -4.71
C VAL A 68 -6.54 1.66 -3.76
N LEU A 69 -6.87 2.84 -3.25
CA LEU A 69 -7.90 3.03 -2.22
C LEU A 69 -9.24 3.48 -2.81
N PRO A 70 -10.36 2.96 -2.29
CA PRO A 70 -11.68 3.57 -2.45
C PRO A 70 -11.70 5.03 -1.96
N LYS A 71 -12.69 5.78 -2.46
CA LYS A 71 -12.74 7.23 -2.23
C LYS A 71 -12.79 7.62 -0.74
N GLN A 72 -13.60 6.94 0.07
CA GLN A 72 -13.75 7.26 1.48
C GLN A 72 -12.43 7.14 2.26
N GLU A 73 -11.68 6.07 1.99
CA GLU A 73 -10.36 5.83 2.61
C GLU A 73 -9.32 6.84 2.14
N SER A 74 -9.32 7.14 0.84
CA SER A 74 -8.46 8.17 0.27
C SER A 74 -8.73 9.55 0.89
N ASP A 75 -10.02 9.89 1.08
CA ASP A 75 -10.41 11.14 1.72
C ASP A 75 -9.98 11.19 3.20
N LEU A 76 -10.07 10.07 3.93
CA LEU A 76 -9.58 9.95 5.31
C LEU A 76 -8.08 10.26 5.37
N ILE A 77 -7.27 9.61 4.52
CA ILE A 77 -5.82 9.84 4.51
C ILE A 77 -5.47 11.25 4.03
N ALA A 78 -6.18 11.80 3.06
CA ALA A 78 -5.95 13.17 2.59
C ALA A 78 -6.24 14.21 3.69
N ARG A 79 -7.27 14.00 4.53
CA ARG A 79 -7.52 14.84 5.72
C ARG A 79 -6.39 14.72 6.72
N HIS A 80 -5.98 13.48 7.01
CA HIS A 80 -4.91 13.20 7.96
C HIS A 80 -3.56 13.82 7.56
N MET A 81 -3.19 13.75 6.27
CA MET A 81 -2.00 14.42 5.74
C MET A 81 -2.05 15.94 5.98
N LYS A 82 -3.21 16.57 5.77
CA LYS A 82 -3.39 18.00 6.03
C LYS A 82 -3.31 18.34 7.53
N GLU A 83 -3.82 17.47 8.40
CA GLU A 83 -3.65 17.61 9.86
C GLU A 83 -2.18 17.56 10.28
N HIS A 84 -1.35 16.81 9.55
CA HIS A 84 0.11 16.79 9.69
C HIS A 84 0.81 17.94 8.93
N HIS A 85 0.07 18.99 8.54
CA HIS A 85 0.59 20.19 7.87
C HIS A 85 1.23 19.94 6.51
N VAL A 86 0.84 18.86 5.82
CA VAL A 86 1.24 18.62 4.41
C VAL A 86 0.41 19.53 3.50
N ASP A 87 1.06 20.35 2.67
CA ASP A 87 0.43 21.05 1.55
C ASP A 87 0.13 20.04 0.42
N LEU A 88 -0.98 19.28 0.58
CA LEU A 88 -1.40 18.27 -0.38
C LEU A 88 -2.15 18.91 -1.55
N ARG A 89 -1.57 18.83 -2.74
CA ARG A 89 -2.12 19.34 -4.00
C ARG A 89 -2.50 18.19 -4.92
N LEU A 90 -3.79 17.90 -4.97
CA LEU A 90 -4.39 16.95 -5.91
C LEU A 90 -4.55 17.59 -7.28
N SER A 91 -4.67 16.78 -8.34
CA SER A 91 -4.76 17.22 -9.74
C SER A 91 -3.61 18.17 -10.13
N SER A 92 -2.44 17.96 -9.55
CA SER A 92 -1.27 18.82 -9.72
C SER A 92 -0.08 18.01 -10.24
N GLU A 93 0.40 18.36 -11.43
CA GLU A 93 1.51 17.68 -12.10
C GLU A 93 2.76 18.54 -12.14
N LEU A 94 3.91 17.89 -11.88
CA LEU A 94 5.22 18.48 -12.13
C LEU A 94 5.43 18.68 -13.63
N ASN A 95 5.87 19.87 -14.04
CA ASN A 95 6.32 20.18 -15.41
C ASN A 95 7.85 20.17 -15.53
N GLU A 96 8.52 20.95 -14.70
CA GLU A 96 10.00 21.05 -14.69
C GLU A 96 10.53 21.38 -13.29
N ILE A 97 11.79 21.05 -13.07
CA ILE A 97 12.57 21.38 -11.88
C ILE A 97 13.56 22.47 -12.28
N ILE A 98 13.60 23.56 -11.53
CA ILE A 98 14.32 24.79 -11.86
C ILE A 98 15.65 24.81 -11.10
N ASP A 99 16.73 24.99 -11.87
CA ASP A 99 18.10 25.15 -11.41
C ASP A 99 18.33 26.55 -10.81
N ASP A 100 19.13 26.65 -9.77
CA ASP A 100 19.61 27.92 -9.19
C ASP A 100 20.78 28.56 -10.00
N GLY A 101 21.28 27.85 -11.03
CA GLY A 101 22.42 28.24 -11.85
C GLY A 101 23.74 27.57 -11.44
N THR A 102 23.74 26.77 -10.38
CA THR A 102 24.92 26.01 -9.91
C THR A 102 24.75 24.50 -10.06
N GLY A 103 23.64 24.03 -10.65
CA GLY A 103 23.30 22.63 -10.77
C GLY A 103 22.45 22.09 -9.61
N ARG A 104 21.88 22.99 -8.77
CA ARG A 104 21.05 22.62 -7.62
C ARG A 104 19.61 23.10 -7.81
N VAL A 105 18.65 22.32 -7.29
CA VAL A 105 17.23 22.72 -7.32
C VAL A 105 16.98 23.96 -6.45
N LYS A 106 16.20 24.91 -6.98
CA LYS A 106 15.67 26.06 -6.23
C LYS A 106 14.16 26.14 -6.20
N ALA A 107 13.50 25.56 -7.20
CA ALA A 107 12.04 25.56 -7.32
C ALA A 107 11.57 24.45 -8.25
N ILE A 108 10.28 24.19 -8.25
CA ILE A 108 9.60 23.43 -9.30
C ILE A 108 8.57 24.31 -10.00
N LYS A 109 8.20 23.93 -11.22
CA LYS A 109 7.05 24.48 -11.94
C LYS A 109 6.05 23.39 -12.24
N THR A 110 4.79 23.64 -11.93
CA THR A 110 3.68 22.73 -12.24
C THR A 110 3.21 22.94 -13.69
N LYS A 111 2.42 22.00 -14.22
CA LYS A 111 1.78 22.17 -15.54
C LYS A 111 0.77 23.32 -15.58
N SER A 112 0.17 23.69 -14.43
CA SER A 112 -0.69 24.88 -14.29
C SER A 112 0.09 26.20 -14.35
N GLY A 113 1.43 26.14 -14.22
CA GLY A 113 2.28 27.30 -14.24
C GLY A 113 2.72 27.81 -12.85
N ASP A 114 2.26 27.19 -11.78
CA ASP A 114 2.65 27.56 -10.41
C ASP A 114 4.14 27.26 -10.16
N ILE A 115 4.84 28.21 -9.55
CA ILE A 115 6.23 28.05 -9.12
C ILE A 115 6.25 27.83 -7.61
N ILE A 116 6.93 26.77 -7.16
CA ILE A 116 7.06 26.42 -5.75
C ILE A 116 8.55 26.36 -5.40
N GLU A 117 9.03 27.29 -4.59
CA GLU A 117 10.40 27.30 -4.10
C GLU A 117 10.64 26.11 -3.17
N CYS A 118 11.76 25.41 -3.38
CA CYS A 118 12.14 24.24 -2.59
C CYS A 118 13.64 23.94 -2.71
N GLY A 119 14.19 23.27 -1.73
CA GLY A 119 15.58 22.82 -1.76
C GLY A 119 15.74 21.30 -1.88
N TRP A 120 14.61 20.57 -1.93
CA TRP A 120 14.53 19.13 -2.19
C TRP A 120 13.30 18.80 -3.03
N VAL A 121 13.49 17.92 -4.02
CA VAL A 121 12.40 17.33 -4.81
C VAL A 121 12.49 15.80 -4.72
N GLY A 122 11.50 15.18 -4.07
CA GLY A 122 11.34 13.74 -3.99
C GLY A 122 10.54 13.20 -5.17
N LEU A 123 11.15 12.42 -6.05
CA LEU A 123 10.49 11.79 -7.19
C LEU A 123 10.03 10.39 -6.81
N THR A 124 8.74 10.24 -6.52
CA THR A 124 8.13 8.99 -6.05
C THR A 124 6.98 8.51 -6.95
N ALA A 125 7.09 8.78 -8.25
CA ALA A 125 6.05 8.48 -9.25
C ALA A 125 5.99 7.00 -9.69
N GLY A 126 6.50 6.09 -8.87
CA GLY A 126 6.49 4.66 -9.10
C GLY A 126 7.88 4.08 -9.28
N VAL A 127 7.93 2.74 -9.29
CA VAL A 127 9.16 1.94 -9.42
C VAL A 127 9.03 0.96 -10.57
N SER A 128 10.17 0.59 -11.14
CA SER A 128 10.26 -0.45 -12.17
C SER A 128 11.38 -1.42 -11.81
N PRO A 129 11.26 -2.71 -12.17
CA PRO A 129 12.33 -3.67 -11.99
C PRO A 129 13.64 -3.20 -12.61
N ASN A 130 14.72 -3.23 -11.83
CA ASN A 130 16.05 -2.85 -12.34
C ASN A 130 16.71 -4.04 -13.04
N ILE A 131 16.35 -4.29 -14.28
CA ILE A 131 16.79 -5.44 -15.08
C ILE A 131 17.64 -5.03 -16.30
N LYS A 132 17.99 -3.74 -16.43
CA LYS A 132 18.76 -3.24 -17.60
C LYS A 132 20.11 -3.92 -17.80
N PHE A 133 20.76 -4.34 -16.70
CA PHE A 133 22.05 -5.03 -16.73
C PHE A 133 21.97 -6.45 -17.34
N LEU A 134 20.77 -6.99 -17.52
CA LEU A 134 20.52 -8.30 -18.12
C LEU A 134 20.31 -8.26 -19.64
N LYS A 135 20.34 -7.05 -20.26
CA LYS A 135 19.98 -6.85 -21.67
C LYS A 135 20.72 -7.75 -22.66
N ASP A 136 21.99 -8.06 -22.36
CA ASP A 136 22.86 -8.82 -23.25
C ASP A 136 23.07 -10.27 -22.77
N THR A 137 22.15 -10.79 -21.96
CA THR A 137 22.15 -12.16 -21.45
C THR A 137 21.06 -13.00 -22.13
N GLU A 138 21.15 -14.33 -21.97
CA GLU A 138 20.14 -15.28 -22.46
C GLU A 138 18.87 -15.35 -21.59
N LEU A 139 18.79 -14.57 -20.50
CA LEU A 139 17.62 -14.52 -19.62
C LEU A 139 16.44 -13.88 -20.34
N GLU A 140 15.31 -14.57 -20.31
CA GLU A 140 14.04 -14.01 -20.82
C GLU A 140 13.54 -12.93 -19.86
N THR A 141 13.39 -11.72 -20.38
CA THR A 141 12.88 -10.56 -19.65
C THR A 141 11.76 -9.88 -20.43
N ASN A 142 10.84 -9.24 -19.71
CA ASN A 142 9.85 -8.32 -20.25
C ASN A 142 9.88 -7.04 -19.40
N ARG A 143 8.92 -6.80 -18.55
CA ARG A 143 8.96 -5.73 -17.53
C ARG A 143 9.78 -6.14 -16.31
N GLY A 144 9.90 -7.45 -16.08
CA GLY A 144 10.73 -8.11 -15.08
C GLY A 144 11.46 -9.31 -15.67
N ILE A 145 12.09 -10.12 -14.82
CA ILE A 145 12.72 -11.40 -15.19
C ILE A 145 11.60 -12.44 -15.23
N LEU A 146 11.40 -13.08 -16.38
CA LEU A 146 10.30 -14.03 -16.59
C LEU A 146 10.55 -15.34 -15.85
N VAL A 147 9.60 -15.72 -14.97
CA VAL A 147 9.67 -16.95 -14.17
C VAL A 147 8.41 -17.78 -14.29
N GLY A 148 8.58 -19.09 -14.05
CA GLY A 148 7.49 -20.03 -13.82
C GLY A 148 6.93 -19.96 -12.39
N LYS A 149 5.99 -20.86 -12.06
CA LYS A 149 5.46 -20.99 -10.68
C LYS A 149 6.49 -21.57 -9.69
N ASP A 150 7.54 -22.17 -10.17
CA ASP A 150 8.70 -22.65 -9.43
C ASP A 150 9.77 -21.55 -9.22
N LEU A 151 9.48 -20.33 -9.71
CA LEU A 151 10.36 -19.16 -9.68
C LEU A 151 11.66 -19.34 -10.49
N GLN A 152 11.76 -20.42 -11.30
CA GLN A 152 12.88 -20.65 -12.21
C GLN A 152 12.70 -19.82 -13.48
N THR A 153 13.80 -19.31 -14.01
CA THR A 153 13.86 -18.61 -15.30
C THR A 153 13.87 -19.61 -16.47
N ASN A 154 14.14 -19.15 -17.67
CA ASN A 154 14.39 -20.03 -18.84
C ASN A 154 15.74 -20.78 -18.74
N ILE A 155 16.65 -20.36 -17.84
CA ILE A 155 17.96 -21.00 -17.63
C ILE A 155 17.87 -21.93 -16.41
N PRO A 156 18.14 -23.24 -16.57
CA PRO A 156 18.11 -24.19 -15.46
C PRO A 156 19.03 -23.79 -14.32
N GLY A 157 18.50 -23.87 -13.07
CA GLY A 157 19.25 -23.49 -11.86
C GLY A 157 19.34 -21.99 -11.59
N VAL A 158 18.76 -21.15 -12.47
CA VAL A 158 18.68 -19.70 -12.28
C VAL A 158 17.26 -19.31 -11.88
N TYR A 159 17.13 -18.61 -10.77
CA TYR A 159 15.85 -18.19 -10.17
C TYR A 159 15.77 -16.67 -10.07
N ALA A 160 14.56 -16.11 -10.12
CA ALA A 160 14.29 -14.71 -9.82
C ALA A 160 13.13 -14.58 -8.84
N ILE A 161 13.30 -13.72 -7.83
CA ILE A 161 12.33 -13.49 -6.76
C ILE A 161 12.24 -12.00 -6.41
N GLY A 162 11.18 -11.61 -5.70
CA GLY A 162 10.97 -10.24 -5.25
C GLY A 162 10.54 -9.30 -6.37
N ASP A 163 10.88 -8.03 -6.23
CA ASP A 163 10.37 -6.92 -7.05
C ASP A 163 10.76 -7.01 -8.54
N CYS A 164 11.78 -7.79 -8.88
CA CYS A 164 12.24 -7.97 -10.26
C CYS A 164 11.65 -9.21 -10.96
N ALA A 165 10.98 -10.10 -10.24
CA ALA A 165 10.39 -11.30 -10.82
C ALA A 165 9.06 -10.98 -11.51
N GLU A 166 8.88 -11.50 -12.73
CA GLU A 166 7.64 -11.40 -13.50
C GLU A 166 7.11 -12.81 -13.82
N PHE A 167 5.93 -13.14 -13.31
CA PHE A 167 5.31 -14.43 -13.59
C PHE A 167 4.79 -14.50 -15.03
N LYS A 168 5.24 -15.52 -15.81
CA LYS A 168 4.69 -15.84 -17.14
C LYS A 168 3.18 -16.12 -17.08
N ASN A 169 2.75 -16.81 -16.02
CA ASN A 169 1.35 -17.16 -15.75
C ASN A 169 1.03 -16.83 -14.29
N PRO A 170 0.65 -15.58 -13.98
CA PRO A 170 0.31 -15.22 -12.61
C PRO A 170 -0.91 -15.99 -12.10
N VAL A 171 -1.03 -16.11 -10.78
CA VAL A 171 -2.23 -16.64 -10.13
C VAL A 171 -3.41 -15.74 -10.47
N LEU A 172 -4.59 -16.34 -10.68
CA LEU A 172 -5.81 -15.60 -11.05
C LEU A 172 -6.08 -14.44 -10.04
N GLY A 173 -6.30 -13.26 -10.60
CA GLY A 173 -6.53 -12.04 -9.80
C GLY A 173 -5.25 -11.36 -9.29
N ARG A 174 -4.05 -11.97 -9.47
CA ARG A 174 -2.76 -11.41 -9.07
C ARG A 174 -2.07 -10.70 -10.25
N ARG A 175 -1.20 -9.73 -9.95
CA ARG A 175 -0.37 -9.06 -10.96
C ARG A 175 0.79 -9.98 -11.38
N SER A 176 1.32 -9.79 -12.58
CA SER A 176 2.53 -10.52 -13.02
C SER A 176 3.78 -10.10 -12.25
N ILE A 177 3.83 -8.86 -11.78
CA ILE A 177 4.88 -8.32 -10.91
C ILE A 177 4.20 -7.77 -9.66
N GLU A 178 4.66 -8.20 -8.49
CA GLU A 178 4.15 -7.76 -7.19
C GLU A 178 5.30 -7.22 -6.34
N GLN A 179 5.43 -5.91 -6.32
CA GLN A 179 6.48 -5.20 -5.58
C GLN A 179 6.02 -4.92 -4.15
N VAL A 180 5.88 -6.00 -3.38
CA VAL A 180 5.43 -5.99 -2.00
C VAL A 180 6.32 -6.91 -1.16
N TRP A 181 6.74 -6.44 -0.01
CA TRP A 181 7.66 -7.17 0.89
C TRP A 181 7.18 -8.59 1.21
N TYR A 182 5.88 -8.75 1.51
CA TYR A 182 5.30 -10.06 1.87
C TYR A 182 5.38 -11.07 0.72
N THR A 183 5.10 -10.64 -0.51
CA THR A 183 5.18 -11.52 -1.69
C THR A 183 6.63 -11.91 -1.99
N GLY A 184 7.56 -10.96 -1.89
CA GLY A 184 8.99 -11.23 -2.03
C GLY A 184 9.50 -12.22 -1.00
N ARG A 185 9.05 -12.13 0.25
CA ARG A 185 9.36 -13.08 1.31
C ARG A 185 8.86 -14.49 0.98
N ILE A 186 7.59 -14.65 0.60
CA ILE A 186 7.01 -15.95 0.22
C ILE A 186 7.74 -16.56 -0.97
N MET A 187 8.14 -15.74 -1.97
CA MET A 187 8.97 -16.19 -3.08
C MET A 187 10.33 -16.71 -2.59
N GLY A 188 10.97 -16.00 -1.66
CA GLY A 188 12.26 -16.41 -1.06
C GLY A 188 12.14 -17.74 -0.31
N GLU A 189 11.12 -17.89 0.52
CA GLU A 189 10.85 -19.14 1.25
C GLU A 189 10.58 -20.32 0.29
N THR A 190 9.86 -20.07 -0.82
CA THR A 190 9.59 -21.09 -1.85
C THR A 190 10.86 -21.53 -2.57
N VAL A 191 11.69 -20.58 -3.01
CA VAL A 191 12.94 -20.90 -3.72
C VAL A 191 13.95 -21.58 -2.80
N ALA A 192 14.05 -21.16 -1.54
CA ALA A 192 14.94 -21.79 -0.56
C ALA A 192 14.64 -23.29 -0.42
N GLN A 193 13.37 -23.69 -0.33
CA GLN A 193 12.99 -25.11 -0.30
C GLN A 193 13.40 -25.83 -1.59
N THR A 194 13.13 -25.24 -2.75
CA THR A 194 13.48 -25.82 -4.05
C THR A 194 14.99 -26.06 -4.19
N ILE A 195 15.83 -25.07 -3.83
CA ILE A 195 17.30 -25.18 -3.88
C ILE A 195 17.81 -26.25 -2.93
N THR A 196 17.16 -26.46 -1.79
CA THR A 196 17.54 -27.50 -0.81
C THR A 196 16.97 -28.89 -1.12
N GLY A 197 16.41 -29.09 -2.30
CA GLY A 197 15.94 -30.39 -2.79
C GLY A 197 14.46 -30.70 -2.53
N ASN A 198 13.71 -29.77 -1.90
CA ASN A 198 12.28 -29.89 -1.70
C ASN A 198 11.54 -29.01 -2.72
N SER A 199 11.30 -29.54 -3.93
CA SER A 199 10.67 -28.79 -5.02
C SER A 199 9.29 -28.26 -4.63
N CYS A 200 9.14 -26.94 -4.63
CA CYS A 200 7.93 -26.23 -4.27
C CYS A 200 7.45 -25.31 -5.40
N LYS A 201 6.14 -25.07 -5.42
CA LYS A 201 5.52 -24.06 -6.30
C LYS A 201 5.08 -22.87 -5.46
N TYR A 202 5.30 -21.68 -5.98
CA TYR A 202 4.84 -20.44 -5.36
C TYR A 202 3.31 -20.42 -5.24
N THR A 203 2.85 -20.28 -4.02
CA THR A 203 1.43 -20.20 -3.66
C THR A 203 1.23 -19.02 -2.71
N PRO A 204 0.87 -17.84 -3.23
CA PRO A 204 0.83 -16.61 -2.43
C PRO A 204 -0.31 -16.56 -1.40
N GLY A 205 -1.29 -17.47 -1.46
CA GLY A 205 -2.50 -17.42 -0.62
C GLY A 205 -3.39 -16.22 -0.94
N ASN A 206 -4.22 -15.83 0.02
CA ASN A 206 -5.04 -14.63 -0.09
C ASN A 206 -4.16 -13.38 -0.12
N TRP A 207 -4.65 -12.32 -0.79
CA TRP A 207 -3.95 -11.04 -0.80
C TRP A 207 -3.97 -10.43 0.60
N PHE A 208 -2.83 -9.92 1.04
CA PHE A 208 -2.72 -9.07 2.21
C PHE A 208 -1.54 -8.10 2.06
N ASN A 209 -1.67 -6.95 2.68
CA ASN A 209 -0.61 -5.96 2.78
C ASN A 209 -0.83 -5.08 4.02
N SER A 210 0.22 -4.37 4.42
CA SER A 210 0.14 -3.33 5.44
C SER A 210 1.03 -2.15 5.06
N ALA A 211 0.65 -0.98 5.53
CA ALA A 211 1.40 0.25 5.37
C ALA A 211 1.13 1.16 6.57
N LYS A 212 1.82 2.29 6.61
CA LYS A 212 1.60 3.32 7.61
C LYS A 212 1.51 4.68 6.92
N PHE A 213 0.56 5.50 7.33
CA PHE A 213 0.37 6.88 6.89
C PHE A 213 0.50 7.78 8.12
N PHE A 214 1.67 8.31 8.38
CA PHE A 214 2.03 9.01 9.61
C PHE A 214 1.79 8.13 10.85
N ASP A 215 0.78 8.43 11.66
CA ASP A 215 0.39 7.66 12.85
C ASP A 215 -0.78 6.68 12.60
N ILE A 216 -1.31 6.61 11.37
CA ILE A 216 -2.39 5.67 11.02
C ILE A 216 -1.83 4.41 10.35
N GLU A 217 -2.00 3.26 11.00
CA GLU A 217 -1.71 1.96 10.39
C GLU A 217 -2.81 1.56 9.40
N TYR A 218 -2.41 1.04 8.26
CA TYR A 218 -3.28 0.46 7.22
C TYR A 218 -3.02 -1.04 7.10
N GLN A 219 -4.08 -1.81 7.03
CA GLN A 219 -4.03 -3.23 6.71
C GLN A 219 -5.11 -3.56 5.67
N THR A 220 -4.80 -4.47 4.75
CA THR A 220 -5.74 -5.03 3.78
C THR A 220 -5.67 -6.55 3.79
N TYR A 221 -6.83 -7.19 3.72
CA TYR A 221 -6.98 -8.64 3.60
C TYR A 221 -8.04 -8.95 2.55
N GLY A 222 -7.69 -9.79 1.56
CA GLY A 222 -8.53 -9.99 0.38
C GLY A 222 -8.52 -8.76 -0.54
N TRP A 223 -9.62 -8.52 -1.25
CA TRP A 223 -9.68 -7.48 -2.28
C TRP A 223 -10.69 -6.39 -1.96
N VAL A 224 -10.19 -5.19 -1.74
CA VAL A 224 -10.95 -3.94 -1.66
C VAL A 224 -10.43 -3.02 -2.75
N LEU A 225 -11.10 -3.00 -3.88
CA LEU A 225 -10.67 -2.25 -5.07
C LEU A 225 -11.19 -0.81 -5.05
N PRO A 226 -10.48 0.15 -5.67
CA PRO A 226 -10.93 1.54 -5.78
C PRO A 226 -12.32 1.71 -6.41
N LYS A 227 -12.68 0.78 -7.30
CA LYS A 227 -14.00 0.66 -7.91
C LYS A 227 -14.52 -0.75 -7.66
N LEU A 228 -15.74 -0.83 -7.14
CA LEU A 228 -16.39 -2.09 -6.91
C LEU A 228 -16.53 -2.90 -8.21
N SER A 229 -16.25 -4.18 -8.12
CA SER A 229 -16.52 -5.13 -9.20
C SER A 229 -18.02 -5.37 -9.33
N LYS A 230 -18.47 -5.71 -10.54
CA LYS A 230 -19.88 -6.05 -10.80
C LYS A 230 -20.32 -7.20 -9.88
N GLY A 231 -21.45 -7.03 -9.20
CA GLY A 231 -22.02 -8.01 -8.27
C GLY A 231 -21.40 -7.98 -6.87
N HIS A 232 -20.53 -7.04 -6.58
CA HIS A 232 -20.03 -6.79 -5.24
C HIS A 232 -20.75 -5.60 -4.60
N LYS A 233 -20.84 -5.63 -3.29
CA LYS A 233 -21.26 -4.53 -2.41
C LYS A 233 -20.15 -4.23 -1.42
N ASP A 234 -20.15 -3.02 -0.91
CA ASP A 234 -19.27 -2.59 0.17
C ASP A 234 -20.06 -2.09 1.37
N PHE A 235 -19.39 -2.05 2.48
CA PHE A 235 -19.85 -1.42 3.71
C PHE A 235 -18.67 -0.67 4.32
N TYR A 236 -18.83 0.64 4.49
CA TYR A 236 -17.81 1.52 5.06
C TYR A 236 -18.26 2.06 6.42
N TRP A 237 -17.45 1.84 7.42
CA TRP A 237 -17.55 2.46 8.74
C TRP A 237 -16.35 3.35 9.00
N GLU A 238 -16.58 4.55 9.48
CA GLU A 238 -15.56 5.48 9.94
C GLU A 238 -15.94 5.97 11.33
N HIS A 239 -14.99 5.93 12.25
CA HIS A 239 -15.15 6.46 13.59
C HIS A 239 -15.21 8.00 13.55
N GLU A 240 -16.01 8.61 14.42
CA GLU A 240 -16.26 10.07 14.47
C GLU A 240 -15.00 10.95 14.54
N LYS A 241 -13.91 10.43 15.12
CA LYS A 241 -12.61 11.11 15.18
C LYS A 241 -11.85 11.16 13.84
N GLY A 242 -12.35 10.52 12.79
CA GLY A 242 -11.80 10.57 11.43
C GLY A 242 -10.43 9.91 11.24
N LYS A 243 -9.97 9.07 12.19
CA LYS A 243 -8.65 8.40 12.17
C LYS A 243 -8.72 6.89 12.08
N MET A 244 -9.92 6.32 12.12
CA MET A 244 -10.15 4.90 12.08
C MET A 244 -11.28 4.57 11.14
N CYS A 245 -11.10 3.56 10.30
CA CYS A 245 -12.18 3.03 9.50
C CYS A 245 -12.02 1.53 9.23
N MET A 246 -13.11 0.90 8.87
CA MET A 246 -13.18 -0.44 8.29
C MET A 246 -14.03 -0.39 7.03
N HIS A 247 -13.54 -0.98 5.96
CA HIS A 247 -14.21 -1.03 4.67
C HIS A 247 -14.29 -2.49 4.20
N PHE A 248 -15.47 -3.07 4.30
CA PHE A 248 -15.73 -4.45 3.91
C PHE A 248 -16.24 -4.52 2.50
N VAL A 249 -15.82 -5.56 1.75
CA VAL A 249 -16.36 -5.90 0.44
C VAL A 249 -16.88 -7.33 0.45
N PHE A 250 -18.05 -7.56 -0.14
CA PHE A 250 -18.70 -8.86 -0.20
C PHE A 250 -19.52 -9.02 -1.49
N GLU A 251 -19.78 -10.26 -1.90
CA GLU A 251 -20.66 -10.55 -3.02
C GLU A 251 -22.13 -10.23 -2.66
N GLU A 252 -22.82 -9.52 -3.53
CA GLU A 252 -24.19 -9.06 -3.26
C GLU A 252 -25.18 -10.21 -3.05
N LYS A 253 -25.11 -11.25 -3.90
CA LYS A 253 -26.08 -12.37 -3.89
C LYS A 253 -25.72 -13.46 -2.89
N SER A 254 -24.48 -13.92 -2.90
CA SER A 254 -24.01 -15.02 -2.06
C SER A 254 -23.65 -14.56 -0.64
N ARG A 255 -23.49 -13.25 -0.45
CA ARG A 255 -23.02 -12.61 0.79
C ARG A 255 -21.60 -13.02 1.18
N LYS A 256 -20.85 -13.66 0.29
CA LYS A 256 -19.49 -14.10 0.54
C LYS A 256 -18.57 -12.91 0.79
N PHE A 257 -17.79 -12.95 1.87
CA PHE A 257 -16.76 -11.97 2.18
C PHE A 257 -15.62 -12.02 1.17
N ILE A 258 -15.22 -10.87 0.63
CA ILE A 258 -14.18 -10.73 -0.40
C ILE A 258 -12.94 -10.04 0.15
N GLY A 259 -13.10 -9.11 1.06
CA GLY A 259 -11.96 -8.42 1.65
C GLY A 259 -12.34 -7.28 2.57
N ILE A 260 -11.33 -6.78 3.25
CA ILE A 260 -11.43 -5.64 4.17
C ILE A 260 -10.17 -4.77 4.06
N ASN A 261 -10.37 -3.45 4.11
CA ASN A 261 -9.34 -2.49 4.47
C ASN A 261 -9.61 -1.96 5.87
N THR A 262 -8.56 -1.78 6.67
CA THR A 262 -8.66 -1.14 7.99
C THR A 262 -7.63 -0.04 8.12
N PHE A 263 -8.03 1.06 8.74
CA PHE A 263 -7.13 2.15 9.11
C PHE A 263 -7.25 2.44 10.59
N GLY A 264 -6.13 2.62 11.26
CA GLY A 264 -6.06 2.95 12.69
C GLY A 264 -6.51 1.84 13.64
N ILE A 265 -6.83 0.66 13.13
CA ILE A 265 -7.22 -0.51 13.92
C ILE A 265 -6.39 -1.71 13.45
N ARG A 266 -5.61 -2.26 14.38
CA ARG A 266 -4.77 -3.44 14.11
C ARG A 266 -5.58 -4.72 14.32
N LEU A 267 -5.62 -5.56 13.27
CA LEU A 267 -6.34 -6.83 13.30
C LEU A 267 -5.42 -8.01 13.01
N ARG A 268 -5.85 -9.22 13.37
CA ARG A 268 -5.10 -10.45 13.16
C ARG A 268 -5.26 -10.98 11.74
N HIS A 269 -4.16 -11.04 11.01
CA HIS A 269 -4.11 -11.56 9.63
C HIS A 269 -4.67 -12.99 9.53
N ASN A 270 -4.23 -13.89 10.39
CA ASN A 270 -4.62 -15.30 10.32
C ASN A 270 -6.13 -15.55 10.46
N VAL A 271 -6.86 -14.66 11.13
CA VAL A 271 -8.31 -14.76 11.27
C VAL A 271 -8.99 -14.42 9.94
N PHE A 272 -8.59 -13.31 9.30
CA PHE A 272 -9.13 -12.93 7.99
C PHE A 272 -8.74 -13.93 6.91
N ASP A 273 -7.50 -14.43 6.93
CA ASP A 273 -7.06 -15.48 5.99
C ASP A 273 -7.92 -16.75 6.13
N GLY A 274 -8.22 -17.15 7.36
CA GLY A 274 -9.15 -18.24 7.63
C GLY A 274 -10.54 -18.00 7.03
N TRP A 275 -11.15 -16.85 7.30
CA TRP A 275 -12.47 -16.50 6.77
C TRP A 275 -12.51 -16.42 5.23
N LEU A 276 -11.46 -15.93 4.61
CA LEU A 276 -11.34 -15.91 3.15
C LEU A 276 -11.22 -17.33 2.58
N ASN A 277 -10.44 -18.22 3.21
CA ASN A 277 -10.28 -19.61 2.80
C ASN A 277 -11.57 -20.42 2.99
N GLU A 278 -12.32 -20.17 4.06
CA GLU A 278 -13.60 -20.79 4.37
C GLU A 278 -14.77 -20.23 3.57
N LEU A 279 -14.54 -19.20 2.75
CA LEU A 279 -15.56 -18.49 1.99
C LEU A 279 -16.70 -17.97 2.88
N ALA A 280 -16.34 -17.46 4.06
CA ALA A 280 -17.27 -16.97 5.06
C ALA A 280 -18.23 -15.92 4.52
N SER A 281 -19.45 -15.85 5.04
CA SER A 281 -20.37 -14.76 4.73
C SER A 281 -20.00 -13.49 5.49
N ILE A 282 -20.38 -12.32 4.97
CA ILE A 282 -20.17 -11.04 5.67
C ILE A 282 -20.86 -11.02 7.04
N GLU A 283 -22.00 -11.66 7.18
CA GLU A 283 -22.71 -11.78 8.44
C GLU A 283 -21.89 -12.55 9.47
N MET A 284 -21.28 -13.69 9.06
CA MET A 284 -20.41 -14.47 9.93
C MET A 284 -19.16 -13.68 10.34
N VAL A 285 -18.54 -12.96 9.40
CA VAL A 285 -17.39 -12.09 9.68
C VAL A 285 -17.75 -11.04 10.73
N LEU A 286 -18.88 -10.35 10.57
CA LEU A 286 -19.35 -9.30 11.49
C LEU A 286 -19.76 -9.86 12.86
N GLU A 287 -20.41 -11.03 12.89
CA GLU A 287 -20.75 -11.72 14.11
C GLU A 287 -19.51 -12.08 14.95
N HIS A 288 -18.42 -12.43 14.25
CA HIS A 288 -17.15 -12.86 14.84
C HIS A 288 -16.04 -11.79 14.82
N LEU A 289 -16.32 -10.56 14.41
CA LEU A 289 -15.31 -9.52 14.18
C LEU A 289 -14.35 -9.33 15.37
N LYS A 290 -14.86 -9.51 16.58
CA LYS A 290 -14.07 -9.46 17.82
C LYS A 290 -12.92 -10.49 17.87
N ASP A 291 -13.06 -11.63 17.20
CA ASP A 291 -12.03 -12.66 17.17
C ASP A 291 -10.79 -12.22 16.38
N ALA A 292 -10.95 -11.25 15.49
CA ALA A 292 -9.89 -10.66 14.70
C ALA A 292 -9.11 -9.56 15.44
N ASN A 293 -9.55 -9.11 16.61
CA ASN A 293 -8.86 -8.05 17.35
C ASN A 293 -7.45 -8.51 17.77
N PHE A 294 -6.42 -7.70 17.46
CA PHE A 294 -5.03 -8.05 17.69
C PHE A 294 -4.69 -8.10 19.18
N ASP A 295 -5.17 -7.13 19.93
CA ASP A 295 -4.99 -7.05 21.38
C ASP A 295 -6.33 -6.81 22.08
N PRO A 296 -7.06 -7.90 22.41
CA PRO A 296 -8.41 -7.78 22.95
C PRO A 296 -8.47 -7.24 24.38
N GLU A 297 -7.34 -7.14 25.08
CA GLU A 297 -7.29 -6.64 26.46
C GLU A 297 -7.16 -5.12 26.53
N PHE A 298 -6.39 -4.53 25.60
CA PHE A 298 -6.06 -3.12 25.64
C PHE A 298 -6.76 -2.29 24.56
N TYR A 299 -7.53 -2.92 23.67
CA TYR A 299 -8.17 -2.24 22.55
C TYR A 299 -9.58 -1.75 22.89
N THR A 300 -9.90 -0.53 22.44
CA THR A 300 -11.30 -0.06 22.41
C THR A 300 -12.07 -0.90 21.40
N GLN A 301 -13.23 -1.40 21.80
CA GLN A 301 -14.06 -2.30 20.99
C GLN A 301 -15.08 -1.47 20.21
N TYR A 302 -15.03 -1.53 18.88
CA TYR A 302 -15.94 -0.83 17.98
C TYR A 302 -16.96 -1.76 17.30
N GLU A 303 -16.89 -3.08 17.55
CA GLU A 303 -17.67 -4.10 16.85
C GLU A 303 -19.18 -3.87 16.98
N LEU A 304 -19.65 -3.43 18.15
CA LEU A 304 -21.08 -3.14 18.37
C LEU A 304 -21.58 -1.99 17.49
N GLU A 305 -20.80 -0.93 17.39
CA GLU A 305 -21.11 0.23 16.56
C GLU A 305 -21.09 -0.13 15.06
N ILE A 306 -20.03 -0.86 14.63
CA ILE A 306 -19.87 -1.32 13.25
C ILE A 306 -21.05 -2.20 12.84
N VAL A 307 -21.40 -3.20 13.67
CA VAL A 307 -22.51 -4.11 13.39
C VAL A 307 -23.86 -3.40 13.43
N ALA A 308 -24.07 -2.46 14.35
CA ALA A 308 -25.29 -1.67 14.39
C ALA A 308 -25.49 -0.85 13.10
N LYS A 309 -24.43 -0.19 12.62
CA LYS A 309 -24.46 0.55 11.36
C LYS A 309 -24.72 -0.38 10.16
N PHE A 310 -24.04 -1.52 10.09
CA PHE A 310 -24.28 -2.50 9.02
C PHE A 310 -25.73 -2.99 9.00
N ASN A 311 -26.27 -3.34 10.17
CA ASN A 311 -27.66 -3.78 10.29
C ASN A 311 -28.64 -2.73 9.78
N ALA A 312 -28.43 -1.46 10.14
CA ALA A 312 -29.27 -0.35 9.70
C ALA A 312 -29.24 -0.16 8.17
N GLU A 313 -28.06 -0.28 7.55
CA GLU A 313 -27.88 -0.07 6.11
C GLU A 313 -28.32 -1.29 5.26
N ASN A 314 -28.26 -2.52 5.82
CA ASN A 314 -28.53 -3.75 5.08
C ASN A 314 -29.83 -4.46 5.51
N GLY A 315 -30.58 -3.92 6.47
CA GLY A 315 -31.84 -4.52 6.95
C GLY A 315 -31.61 -5.89 7.65
N THR A 316 -30.46 -6.04 8.32
CA THR A 316 -30.09 -7.28 9.03
C THR A 316 -30.21 -7.11 10.56
N ALA A 317 -30.11 -8.20 11.31
CA ALA A 317 -30.19 -8.22 12.78
C ALA A 317 -29.04 -9.02 13.39
N ILE A 318 -27.83 -8.85 12.86
CA ILE A 318 -26.62 -9.52 13.33
C ILE A 318 -26.35 -9.13 14.80
N GLN A 319 -25.96 -10.09 15.61
CA GLN A 319 -25.54 -9.87 16.99
C GLN A 319 -24.08 -10.33 17.13
N PRO A 320 -23.14 -9.45 17.52
CA PRO A 320 -21.77 -9.86 17.80
C PRO A 320 -21.70 -10.94 18.87
N LYS A 321 -20.98 -12.02 18.63
CA LYS A 321 -20.82 -13.10 19.61
C LYS A 321 -20.12 -12.61 20.87
N LYS A 322 -20.73 -12.82 22.01
CA LYS A 322 -20.08 -12.62 23.32
C LYS A 322 -18.96 -13.66 23.49
N LYS A 323 -17.77 -13.24 23.93
CA LYS A 323 -16.67 -14.16 24.26
C LYS A 323 -17.20 -15.26 25.24
N CYS A 324 -17.16 -16.50 24.80
CA CYS A 324 -17.46 -17.60 25.70
C CYS A 324 -16.19 -17.99 26.47
N TRP A 325 -16.10 -17.69 27.75
CA TRP A 325 -14.97 -17.99 28.64
C TRP A 325 -14.58 -19.48 28.69
N LYS A 326 -15.47 -20.38 28.25
CA LYS A 326 -15.25 -21.84 28.24
C LYS A 326 -14.17 -22.32 27.24
N ARG A 327 -13.66 -21.49 26.32
CA ARG A 327 -12.60 -21.87 25.38
C ARG A 327 -11.17 -21.61 25.88
N ILE A 328 -11.01 -20.97 27.04
CA ILE A 328 -9.67 -20.67 27.61
C ILE A 328 -9.21 -21.82 28.55
N LEU A 329 -10.07 -22.77 28.84
CA LEU A 329 -9.78 -23.91 29.74
C LEU A 329 -9.73 -25.27 29.01
N LYS A 330 -9.37 -25.28 27.72
CA LYS A 330 -9.04 -26.51 26.98
C LYS A 330 -7.66 -26.46 26.37
#